data_c2d07493db614f16a1312e0f9c898029
#
_entry.id   c2d07493db614f16a1312e0f9c898029
#
_cell.length_a   1.000
_cell.length_b   1.000
_cell.length_c   1.000
_cell.angle_alpha   90.00
_cell.angle_beta   90.00
_cell.angle_gamma   90.00
#
_symmetry.space_group_name_H-M   'P 1'
#
loop_
_entity.id
_entity.type
_entity.pdbx_description
1 polymer ?
#
loop_
_entity_poly.entity_id
_entity_poly.type
_entity_poly.pdbx_seq_one_letter_code
_entity_poly.pdbx_strand_id
1 'polypeptide(L)'
;LGESHAELQWLIGHCLSSLEQKEASLPYFKKALELDTLRFRADQRINHAIHESADLYQGDWIHLVDAEAALASKAKKGLPGDDFFWDHVHMKFQGNYLVALLTADWIAKDLRARFNLEVKESSQWLSVRDVAKFLGLSLWSDYQMTTQMLQRMNQAPFTQMVNHAQRMERLKVQLDQQSRGA
;
A
#
# COMPACT_ATOMS: atom_id res chain seq x y z
N LEU A 1 -7.27 7.85 30.22
CA LEU A 1 -7.13 7.14 28.93
C LEU A 1 -5.81 7.56 28.33
N GLY A 2 -4.80 6.71 28.50
CA GLY A 2 -3.43 7.09 28.26
C GLY A 2 -3.04 7.06 26.78
N GLU A 3 -1.83 7.56 26.51
CA GLU A 3 -1.14 7.60 25.21
C GLU A 3 -0.98 6.24 24.51
N SER A 4 -1.44 5.15 25.14
CA SER A 4 -1.30 3.76 24.67
C SER A 4 -2.57 3.16 24.04
N HIS A 5 -3.46 4.00 23.49
CA HIS A 5 -4.68 3.52 22.85
C HIS A 5 -4.60 3.74 21.33
N ALA A 6 -4.56 2.66 20.54
CA ALA A 6 -4.38 2.69 19.09
C ALA A 6 -5.43 3.58 18.39
N GLU A 7 -6.71 3.43 18.76
CA GLU A 7 -7.82 4.20 18.21
C GLU A 7 -7.66 5.71 18.47
N LEU A 8 -7.26 6.11 19.69
CA LEU A 8 -7.03 7.51 20.03
C LEU A 8 -5.91 8.11 19.17
N GLN A 9 -4.81 7.38 19.03
CA GLN A 9 -3.70 7.82 18.18
C GLN A 9 -4.14 7.97 16.71
N TRP A 10 -4.92 7.00 16.23
CA TRP A 10 -5.47 7.09 14.87
C TRP A 10 -6.39 8.31 14.69
N LEU A 11 -7.30 8.58 15.64
CA LEU A 11 -8.20 9.73 15.60
C LEU A 11 -7.45 11.06 15.61
N ILE A 12 -6.42 11.21 16.45
CA ILE A 12 -5.57 12.41 16.48
C ILE A 12 -4.87 12.59 15.14
N GLY A 13 -4.24 11.53 14.61
CA GLY A 13 -3.60 11.56 13.30
C GLY A 13 -4.59 11.95 12.20
N HIS A 14 -5.80 11.43 12.25
CA HIS A 14 -6.85 11.74 11.28
C HIS A 14 -7.29 13.21 11.36
N CYS A 15 -7.48 13.77 12.57
CA CYS A 15 -7.82 15.19 12.76
C CYS A 15 -6.72 16.10 12.21
N LEU A 16 -5.45 15.84 12.56
CA LEU A 16 -4.31 16.60 12.04
C LEU A 16 -4.22 16.53 10.52
N SER A 17 -4.39 15.33 9.96
CA SER A 17 -4.39 15.15 8.50
C SER A 17 -5.54 15.90 7.82
N SER A 18 -6.72 16.00 8.46
CA SER A 18 -7.87 16.75 7.95
C SER A 18 -7.66 18.27 8.02
N LEU A 19 -6.81 18.72 8.94
CA LEU A 19 -6.35 20.11 9.06
C LEU A 19 -5.13 20.40 8.17
N GLU A 20 -4.81 19.51 7.23
CA GLU A 20 -3.65 19.59 6.33
C GLU A 20 -2.27 19.61 7.03
N GLN A 21 -2.23 19.28 8.31
CA GLN A 21 -0.99 19.17 9.11
C GLN A 21 -0.38 17.75 8.93
N LYS A 22 0.07 17.47 7.71
CA LYS A 22 0.48 16.11 7.32
C LYS A 22 1.65 15.59 8.15
N GLU A 23 2.72 16.40 8.27
CA GLU A 23 3.93 16.04 9.02
C GLU A 23 3.61 15.76 10.49
N ALA A 24 2.75 16.57 11.10
CA ALA A 24 2.31 16.39 12.47
C ALA A 24 1.41 15.13 12.65
N SER A 25 0.71 14.69 11.61
CA SER A 25 -0.16 13.52 11.67
C SER A 25 0.61 12.18 11.64
N LEU A 26 1.77 12.12 10.97
CA LEU A 26 2.53 10.90 10.72
C LEU A 26 2.93 10.14 12.01
N PRO A 27 3.46 10.78 13.05
CA PRO A 27 3.82 10.09 14.31
C PRO A 27 2.63 9.40 14.96
N TYR A 28 1.45 10.01 14.90
CA TYR A 28 0.22 9.45 15.48
C TYR A 28 -0.26 8.21 14.73
N PHE A 29 -0.23 8.22 13.40
CA PHE A 29 -0.56 7.03 12.61
C PHE A 29 0.44 5.89 12.83
N LYS A 30 1.75 6.21 12.90
CA LYS A 30 2.77 5.22 13.23
C LYS A 30 2.53 4.63 14.62
N LYS A 31 2.25 5.48 15.61
CA LYS A 31 1.95 5.03 16.97
C LYS A 31 0.69 4.17 17.03
N ALA A 32 -0.35 4.51 16.27
CA ALA A 32 -1.55 3.70 16.16
C ALA A 32 -1.25 2.30 15.61
N LEU A 33 -0.40 2.18 14.58
CA LEU A 33 0.04 0.90 14.03
C LEU A 33 0.78 0.05 15.06
N GLU A 34 1.69 0.67 15.83
CA GLU A 34 2.46 -0.04 16.87
C GLU A 34 1.60 -0.54 18.04
N LEU A 35 0.52 0.19 18.32
CA LEU A 35 -0.42 -0.15 19.42
C LEU A 35 -1.54 -1.08 18.96
N ASP A 36 -1.65 -1.36 17.66
CA ASP A 36 -2.68 -2.26 17.14
C ASP A 36 -2.43 -3.68 17.63
N THR A 37 -3.42 -4.24 18.32
CA THR A 37 -3.36 -5.61 18.84
C THR A 37 -3.66 -6.65 17.76
N LEU A 38 -4.37 -6.27 16.70
CA LEU A 38 -4.71 -7.13 15.57
C LEU A 38 -3.81 -6.81 14.37
N ARG A 39 -2.57 -7.25 14.46
CA ARG A 39 -1.50 -6.91 13.49
C ARG A 39 -1.61 -7.72 12.22
N PHE A 40 -2.24 -7.16 11.21
CA PHE A 40 -2.28 -7.75 9.87
C PHE A 40 -1.12 -7.29 8.98
N ARG A 41 -0.41 -6.23 9.37
CA ARG A 41 0.78 -5.70 8.68
C ARG A 41 2.01 -5.87 9.55
N ALA A 42 3.17 -5.91 8.91
CA ALA A 42 4.44 -5.79 9.62
C ALA A 42 4.47 -4.47 10.40
N ASP A 43 4.82 -4.55 11.68
CA ASP A 43 5.13 -3.39 12.50
C ASP A 43 6.59 -2.93 12.26
N GLN A 44 7.00 -1.82 12.88
CA GLN A 44 8.35 -1.31 12.69
C GLN A 44 9.44 -2.29 13.14
N ARG A 45 9.16 -3.14 14.12
CA ARG A 45 10.13 -4.16 14.58
C ARG A 45 10.37 -5.23 13.53
N ILE A 46 9.30 -5.66 12.85
CA ILE A 46 9.42 -6.64 11.76
C ILE A 46 10.15 -6.02 10.58
N ASN A 47 9.79 -4.79 10.18
CA ASN A 47 10.47 -4.09 9.10
C ASN A 47 11.95 -3.84 9.43
N HIS A 48 12.26 -3.43 10.66
CA HIS A 48 13.64 -3.28 11.13
C HIS A 48 14.41 -4.60 11.06
N ALA A 49 13.83 -5.71 11.53
CA ALA A 49 14.46 -7.02 11.44
C ALA A 49 14.70 -7.47 9.99
N ILE A 50 13.82 -7.11 9.05
CA ILE A 50 14.03 -7.35 7.62
C ILE A 50 15.25 -6.55 7.12
N HIS A 51 15.35 -5.26 7.47
CA HIS A 51 16.48 -4.41 7.09
C HIS A 51 17.79 -4.94 7.71
N GLU A 52 17.81 -5.22 9.01
CA GLU A 52 19.00 -5.79 9.68
C GLU A 52 19.44 -7.11 9.07
N SER A 53 18.47 -7.99 8.74
CA SER A 53 18.78 -9.27 8.08
C SER A 53 19.35 -9.04 6.68
N ALA A 54 18.79 -8.10 5.91
CA ALA A 54 19.30 -7.76 4.61
C ALA A 54 20.73 -7.20 4.71
N ASP A 55 21.01 -6.32 5.67
CA ASP A 55 22.32 -5.75 5.89
C ASP A 55 23.35 -6.79 6.36
N LEU A 56 22.93 -7.72 7.23
CA LEU A 56 23.79 -8.79 7.73
C LEU A 56 24.23 -9.77 6.62
N TYR A 57 23.33 -10.04 5.68
CA TYR A 57 23.57 -10.98 4.57
C TYR A 57 23.82 -10.28 3.24
N GLN A 58 24.17 -8.99 3.26
CA GLN A 58 24.56 -8.26 2.06
C GLN A 58 25.67 -8.98 1.32
N GLY A 59 25.44 -9.21 0.05
CA GLY A 59 26.39 -9.91 -0.81
C GLY A 59 25.80 -10.14 -2.18
N ASP A 60 26.47 -10.94 -2.99
CA ASP A 60 26.07 -11.17 -4.38
C ASP A 60 24.70 -11.83 -4.57
N TRP A 61 24.06 -12.31 -3.50
CA TRP A 61 22.87 -13.16 -3.56
C TRP A 61 21.63 -12.63 -2.83
N ILE A 62 21.81 -11.66 -1.94
CA ILE A 62 20.69 -11.12 -1.14
C ILE A 62 20.65 -9.61 -1.29
N HIS A 63 19.48 -9.11 -1.72
CA HIS A 63 19.24 -7.69 -1.90
C HIS A 63 17.85 -7.33 -1.39
N LEU A 64 17.75 -6.22 -0.70
CA LEU A 64 16.49 -5.67 -0.23
C LEU A 64 15.92 -4.70 -1.26
N VAL A 65 14.71 -4.98 -1.72
CA VAL A 65 13.87 -4.02 -2.43
C VAL A 65 12.89 -3.43 -1.43
N ASP A 66 13.18 -2.24 -0.91
CA ASP A 66 12.39 -1.58 0.12
C ASP A 66 11.06 -1.06 -0.43
N ALA A 67 10.07 -1.96 -0.47
CA ALA A 67 8.72 -1.66 -0.93
C ALA A 67 7.97 -0.73 0.05
N GLU A 68 8.27 -0.79 1.37
CA GLU A 68 7.65 0.09 2.37
C GLU A 68 8.01 1.55 2.11
N ALA A 69 9.31 1.84 2.03
CA ALA A 69 9.79 3.19 1.76
C ALA A 69 9.30 3.70 0.39
N ALA A 70 9.28 2.86 -0.62
CA ALA A 70 8.82 3.23 -1.95
C ALA A 70 7.32 3.55 -1.98
N LEU A 71 6.47 2.73 -1.36
CA LEU A 71 5.05 3.00 -1.23
C LEU A 71 4.80 4.28 -0.41
N ALA A 72 5.52 4.47 0.70
CA ALA A 72 5.42 5.67 1.51
C ALA A 72 5.79 6.95 0.74
N SER A 73 6.86 6.89 -0.08
CA SER A 73 7.30 8.04 -0.91
C SER A 73 6.27 8.45 -1.97
N LYS A 74 5.45 7.52 -2.44
CA LYS A 74 4.41 7.74 -3.45
C LYS A 74 3.03 7.98 -2.85
N ALA A 75 2.85 7.70 -1.57
CA ALA A 75 1.58 7.88 -0.88
C ALA A 75 1.25 9.37 -0.70
N LYS A 76 0.00 9.74 -0.95
CA LYS A 76 -0.47 11.14 -0.85
C LYS A 76 -0.23 11.79 0.51
N LYS A 77 -0.18 10.97 1.55
CA LYS A 77 -0.02 11.41 2.96
C LYS A 77 1.27 10.89 3.60
N GLY A 78 2.23 10.39 2.81
CA GLY A 78 3.47 9.80 3.33
C GLY A 78 3.30 8.45 4.03
N LEU A 79 2.07 7.93 4.07
CA LEU A 79 1.75 6.59 4.57
C LEU A 79 0.85 5.88 3.56
N PRO A 80 1.20 4.67 3.13
CA PRO A 80 0.38 3.89 2.21
C PRO A 80 -0.98 3.59 2.81
N GLY A 81 -2.03 3.97 2.11
CA GLY A 81 -3.41 3.79 2.53
C GLY A 81 -4.32 3.38 1.38
N ASP A 82 -5.47 4.04 1.26
CA ASP A 82 -6.49 3.75 0.25
C ASP A 82 -6.02 4.02 -1.20
N ASP A 83 -4.89 4.68 -1.39
CA ASP A 83 -4.23 4.87 -2.69
C ASP A 83 -3.60 3.57 -3.21
N PHE A 84 -3.12 2.69 -2.31
CA PHE A 84 -2.47 1.43 -2.68
C PHE A 84 -3.16 0.18 -2.17
N PHE A 85 -4.07 0.28 -1.19
CA PHE A 85 -4.71 -0.85 -0.54
C PHE A 85 -6.23 -0.76 -0.53
N TRP A 86 -6.88 -1.90 -0.69
CA TRP A 86 -8.32 -2.06 -0.49
C TRP A 86 -8.68 -2.09 1.00
N ASP A 87 -7.87 -2.77 1.78
CA ASP A 87 -7.98 -2.93 3.22
C ASP A 87 -6.59 -2.80 3.88
N HIS A 88 -6.34 -3.53 4.95
CA HIS A 88 -5.07 -3.48 5.64
C HIS A 88 -3.94 -4.32 5.00
N VAL A 89 -4.24 -5.21 4.04
CA VAL A 89 -3.23 -6.07 3.38
C VAL A 89 -3.43 -6.25 1.88
N HIS A 90 -4.66 -6.16 1.36
CA HIS A 90 -4.92 -6.42 -0.05
C HIS A 90 -4.59 -5.21 -0.90
N MET A 91 -3.54 -5.34 -1.69
CA MET A 91 -3.10 -4.25 -2.58
C MET A 91 -4.07 -4.05 -3.74
N LYS A 92 -4.27 -2.79 -4.09
CA LYS A 92 -4.85 -2.38 -5.37
C LYS A 92 -3.85 -2.60 -6.50
N PHE A 93 -4.32 -2.53 -7.74
CA PHE A 93 -3.47 -2.69 -8.91
C PHE A 93 -2.25 -1.75 -8.88
N GLN A 94 -2.43 -0.48 -8.51
CA GLN A 94 -1.36 0.50 -8.42
C GLN A 94 -0.26 0.10 -7.42
N GLY A 95 -0.64 -0.49 -6.28
CA GLY A 95 0.32 -0.99 -5.29
C GLY A 95 1.12 -2.17 -5.83
N ASN A 96 0.43 -3.16 -6.42
CA ASN A 96 1.07 -4.32 -7.05
C ASN A 96 2.00 -3.90 -8.19
N TYR A 97 1.57 -2.96 -9.04
CA TYR A 97 2.38 -2.44 -10.14
C TYR A 97 3.67 -1.78 -9.62
N LEU A 98 3.58 -0.95 -8.57
CA LEU A 98 4.75 -0.27 -8.02
C LEU A 98 5.77 -1.27 -7.46
N VAL A 99 5.33 -2.28 -6.71
CA VAL A 99 6.22 -3.33 -6.19
C VAL A 99 6.86 -4.13 -7.34
N ALA A 100 6.07 -4.49 -8.35
CA ALA A 100 6.57 -5.20 -9.53
C ALA A 100 7.60 -4.35 -10.30
N LEU A 101 7.34 -3.05 -10.48
CA LEU A 101 8.26 -2.13 -11.14
C LEU A 101 9.60 -2.03 -10.41
N LEU A 102 9.58 -1.85 -9.09
CA LEU A 102 10.80 -1.79 -8.28
C LEU A 102 11.62 -3.07 -8.36
N THR A 103 10.93 -4.20 -8.30
CA THR A 103 11.58 -5.52 -8.41
C THR A 103 12.19 -5.72 -9.79
N ALA A 104 11.46 -5.35 -10.85
CA ALA A 104 11.94 -5.44 -12.22
C ALA A 104 13.14 -4.54 -12.48
N ASP A 105 13.12 -3.30 -11.97
CA ASP A 105 14.26 -2.38 -12.08
C ASP A 105 15.51 -2.94 -11.38
N TRP A 106 15.31 -3.53 -10.20
CA TRP A 106 16.41 -4.12 -9.49
C TRP A 106 17.00 -5.34 -10.26
N ILE A 107 16.12 -6.26 -10.71
CA ILE A 107 16.53 -7.43 -11.52
C ILE A 107 17.25 -6.99 -12.79
N ALA A 108 16.75 -5.98 -13.48
CA ALA A 108 17.37 -5.46 -14.70
C ALA A 108 18.80 -4.93 -14.43
N LYS A 109 18.99 -4.21 -13.33
CA LYS A 109 20.31 -3.71 -12.90
C LYS A 109 21.26 -4.86 -12.57
N ASP A 110 20.80 -5.86 -11.84
CA ASP A 110 21.61 -7.02 -11.44
C ASP A 110 22.02 -7.87 -12.66
N LEU A 111 21.09 -8.14 -13.58
CA LEU A 111 21.37 -8.87 -14.82
C LEU A 111 22.39 -8.14 -15.69
N ARG A 112 22.27 -6.80 -15.80
CA ARG A 112 23.25 -5.98 -16.52
C ARG A 112 24.63 -6.11 -15.88
N ALA A 113 24.71 -5.97 -14.56
CA ALA A 113 25.98 -6.01 -13.84
C ALA A 113 26.67 -7.38 -13.89
N ARG A 114 25.90 -8.47 -13.75
CA ARG A 114 26.46 -9.83 -13.69
C ARG A 114 26.75 -10.47 -15.05
N PHE A 115 25.87 -10.21 -16.01
CA PHE A 115 25.87 -10.93 -17.28
C PHE A 115 26.11 -10.03 -18.49
N ASN A 116 26.38 -8.73 -18.26
CA ASN A 116 26.55 -7.73 -19.32
C ASN A 116 25.40 -7.75 -20.36
N LEU A 117 24.17 -8.00 -19.89
CA LEU A 117 23.00 -8.06 -20.74
C LEU A 117 22.45 -6.68 -20.99
N GLU A 118 22.00 -6.43 -22.23
CA GLU A 118 21.16 -5.27 -22.51
C GLU A 118 19.76 -5.52 -21.95
N VAL A 119 19.41 -4.76 -20.92
CA VAL A 119 18.08 -4.82 -20.28
C VAL A 119 17.43 -3.44 -20.31
N LYS A 120 16.10 -3.43 -20.34
CA LYS A 120 15.33 -2.20 -20.32
C LYS A 120 15.62 -1.40 -19.05
N GLU A 121 15.67 -0.09 -19.19
CA GLU A 121 15.70 0.84 -18.08
C GLU A 121 14.28 1.15 -17.61
N SER A 122 14.13 1.69 -16.38
CA SER A 122 12.82 2.04 -15.81
C SER A 122 12.00 2.97 -16.68
N SER A 123 12.65 3.87 -17.42
CA SER A 123 12.00 4.76 -18.40
C SER A 123 11.39 4.03 -19.61
N GLN A 124 11.75 2.78 -19.81
CA GLN A 124 11.27 1.92 -20.91
C GLN A 124 10.20 0.93 -20.48
N TRP A 125 9.89 0.86 -19.17
CA TRP A 125 8.81 0.02 -18.67
C TRP A 125 7.45 0.58 -19.10
N LEU A 126 6.51 -0.33 -19.33
CA LEU A 126 5.13 0.06 -19.60
C LEU A 126 4.56 0.86 -18.44
N SER A 127 3.75 1.86 -18.75
CA SER A 127 3.02 2.60 -17.72
C SER A 127 2.01 1.70 -17.00
N VAL A 128 1.59 2.10 -15.79
CA VAL A 128 0.54 1.39 -15.05
C VAL A 128 -0.72 1.17 -15.89
N ARG A 129 -1.08 2.15 -16.71
CA ARG A 129 -2.24 2.08 -17.62
C ARG A 129 -2.04 1.05 -18.72
N ASP A 130 -0.86 0.99 -19.32
CA ASP A 130 -0.58 0.06 -20.41
C ASP A 130 -0.45 -1.38 -19.90
N VAL A 131 0.13 -1.57 -18.71
CA VAL A 131 0.13 -2.89 -18.03
C VAL A 131 -1.29 -3.31 -17.70
N ALA A 132 -2.14 -2.41 -17.21
CA ALA A 132 -3.56 -2.72 -16.96
C ALA A 132 -4.27 -3.19 -18.23
N LYS A 133 -4.08 -2.50 -19.36
CA LYS A 133 -4.62 -2.91 -20.67
C LYS A 133 -4.08 -4.25 -21.12
N PHE A 134 -2.76 -4.45 -20.99
CA PHE A 134 -2.11 -5.70 -21.37
C PHE A 134 -2.64 -6.90 -20.59
N LEU A 135 -2.95 -6.70 -19.31
CA LEU A 135 -3.55 -7.72 -18.43
C LEU A 135 -5.08 -7.86 -18.60
N GLY A 136 -5.68 -7.10 -19.51
CA GLY A 136 -7.11 -7.16 -19.75
C GLY A 136 -7.96 -6.54 -18.63
N LEU A 137 -7.36 -5.69 -17.78
CA LEU A 137 -8.12 -4.97 -16.76
C LEU A 137 -9.05 -3.95 -17.43
N SER A 138 -10.32 -4.04 -17.10
CA SER A 138 -11.39 -3.22 -17.66
C SER A 138 -12.18 -2.53 -16.54
N LEU A 139 -13.02 -1.57 -16.91
CA LEU A 139 -13.96 -0.96 -15.97
C LEU A 139 -14.87 -2.00 -15.31
N TRP A 140 -15.22 -3.05 -16.04
CA TRP A 140 -16.00 -4.16 -15.52
C TRP A 140 -15.25 -4.97 -14.44
N SER A 141 -13.97 -5.29 -14.67
CA SER A 141 -13.15 -5.95 -13.65
C SER A 141 -12.97 -5.08 -12.39
N ASP A 142 -12.78 -3.78 -12.57
CA ASP A 142 -12.71 -2.84 -11.43
C ASP A 142 -14.04 -2.78 -10.66
N TYR A 143 -15.17 -2.77 -11.36
CA TYR A 143 -16.50 -2.83 -10.75
C TYR A 143 -16.70 -4.13 -9.96
N GLN A 144 -16.33 -5.27 -10.53
CA GLN A 144 -16.43 -6.56 -9.85
C GLN A 144 -15.54 -6.61 -8.60
N MET A 145 -14.30 -6.13 -8.69
CA MET A 145 -13.38 -6.07 -7.55
C MET A 145 -13.92 -5.16 -6.44
N THR A 146 -14.43 -3.97 -6.79
CA THR A 146 -15.02 -3.05 -5.83
C THR A 146 -16.24 -3.68 -5.14
N THR A 147 -17.08 -4.39 -5.89
CA THR A 147 -18.25 -5.12 -5.36
C THR A 147 -17.83 -6.21 -4.38
N GLN A 148 -16.84 -7.02 -4.73
CA GLN A 148 -16.31 -8.07 -3.85
C GLN A 148 -15.71 -7.47 -2.57
N MET A 149 -14.96 -6.37 -2.69
CA MET A 149 -14.40 -5.69 -1.52
C MET A 149 -15.48 -5.09 -0.62
N LEU A 150 -16.54 -4.52 -1.21
CA LEU A 150 -17.69 -4.03 -0.45
C LEU A 150 -18.36 -5.17 0.35
N GLN A 151 -18.56 -6.33 -0.27
CA GLN A 151 -19.12 -7.51 0.40
C GLN A 151 -18.20 -8.01 1.52
N ARG A 152 -16.90 -8.11 1.26
CA ARG A 152 -15.89 -8.56 2.23
C ARG A 152 -15.83 -7.64 3.44
N MET A 153 -15.83 -6.34 3.23
CA MET A 153 -15.74 -5.37 4.31
C MET A 153 -17.01 -5.27 5.17
N ASN A 154 -18.12 -5.86 4.74
CA ASN A 154 -19.31 -6.05 5.58
C ASN A 154 -19.21 -7.22 6.57
N GLN A 155 -18.07 -7.91 6.61
CA GLN A 155 -17.84 -9.07 7.48
C GLN A 155 -16.79 -8.75 8.54
N ALA A 156 -16.78 -9.53 9.63
CA ALA A 156 -15.70 -9.47 10.60
C ALA A 156 -14.36 -9.89 9.95
N PRO A 157 -13.22 -9.29 10.36
CA PRO A 157 -13.06 -8.28 11.40
C PRO A 157 -13.28 -6.83 10.94
N PHE A 158 -13.56 -6.59 9.65
CA PHE A 158 -13.60 -5.25 9.04
C PHE A 158 -14.68 -4.34 9.61
N THR A 159 -15.80 -4.93 10.04
CA THR A 159 -16.91 -4.17 10.66
C THR A 159 -16.54 -3.49 11.97
N GLN A 160 -15.45 -3.90 12.61
CA GLN A 160 -14.95 -3.33 13.85
C GLN A 160 -13.90 -2.22 13.64
N MET A 161 -13.55 -1.91 12.39
CA MET A 161 -12.58 -0.84 12.11
C MET A 161 -13.17 0.54 12.43
N VAL A 162 -12.36 1.39 13.07
CA VAL A 162 -12.74 2.76 13.48
C VAL A 162 -13.34 3.57 12.33
N ASN A 163 -12.81 3.42 11.13
CA ASN A 163 -13.25 4.15 9.94
C ASN A 163 -14.17 3.33 9.01
N HIS A 164 -14.76 2.24 9.52
CA HIS A 164 -15.57 1.34 8.71
C HIS A 164 -16.66 2.06 7.91
N ALA A 165 -17.50 2.87 8.59
CA ALA A 165 -18.59 3.59 7.95
C ALA A 165 -18.13 4.51 6.80
N GLN A 166 -17.04 5.27 7.03
CA GLN A 166 -16.49 6.14 6.00
C GLN A 166 -15.91 5.34 4.81
N ARG A 167 -15.32 4.18 5.08
CA ARG A 167 -14.78 3.30 4.06
C ARG A 167 -15.87 2.70 3.20
N MET A 168 -16.94 2.22 3.83
CA MET A 168 -18.09 1.69 3.15
C MET A 168 -18.76 2.72 2.25
N GLU A 169 -18.89 3.95 2.72
CA GLU A 169 -19.46 5.03 1.92
C GLU A 169 -18.60 5.36 0.70
N ARG A 170 -17.28 5.46 0.87
CA ARG A 170 -16.36 5.67 -0.27
C ARG A 170 -16.43 4.55 -1.31
N LEU A 171 -16.51 3.29 -0.88
CA LEU A 171 -16.64 2.16 -1.81
C LEU A 171 -17.97 2.19 -2.56
N LYS A 172 -19.08 2.57 -1.91
CA LYS A 172 -20.38 2.74 -2.56
C LYS A 172 -20.36 3.84 -3.60
N VAL A 173 -19.78 5.00 -3.26
CA VAL A 173 -19.62 6.12 -4.21
C VAL A 173 -18.75 5.69 -5.41
N GLN A 174 -17.65 4.99 -5.17
CA GLN A 174 -16.81 4.46 -6.22
C GLN A 174 -17.59 3.49 -7.14
N LEU A 175 -18.37 2.61 -6.56
CA LEU A 175 -19.17 1.63 -7.30
C LEU A 175 -20.23 2.32 -8.17
N ASP A 176 -20.92 3.35 -7.63
CA ASP A 176 -21.88 4.14 -8.39
C ASP A 176 -21.22 4.87 -9.57
N GLN A 177 -20.04 5.44 -9.38
CA GLN A 177 -19.28 6.07 -10.47
C GLN A 177 -18.86 5.05 -11.54
N GLN A 178 -18.41 3.88 -11.14
CA GLN A 178 -18.03 2.81 -12.07
C GLN A 178 -19.22 2.27 -12.86
N SER A 179 -20.40 2.15 -12.23
CA SER A 179 -21.61 1.68 -12.90
C SER A 179 -22.15 2.64 -13.97
N ARG A 180 -21.86 3.93 -13.84
CA ARG A 180 -22.26 4.95 -14.84
C ARG A 180 -21.28 5.07 -16.01
N GLY A 181 -20.08 4.55 -15.88
CA GLY A 181 -19.04 4.60 -16.91
C GLY A 181 -18.83 3.27 -17.66
N ALA A 182 -19.53 2.23 -17.24
CA ALA A 182 -19.53 0.88 -17.83
C ALA A 182 -20.73 0.71 -18.75
#